data_6ec0583db71042607e20eee1c7d097a0
#
_entry.id   6ec0583db71042607e20eee1c7d097a0
#
_cell.length_a   1.000
_cell.length_b   1.000
_cell.length_c   1.000
_cell.angle_alpha   90.00
_cell.angle_beta   90.00
_cell.angle_gamma   90.00
#
_symmetry.space_group_name_H-M   'P 1'
#
loop_
_entity.id
_entity.type
_entity.pdbx_description
1 polymer ?
#
loop_
_entity_poly.entity_id
_entity_poly.type
_entity_poly.pdbx_seq_one_letter_code
_entity_poly.pdbx_strand_id
1 'polypeptide(L)'
;MNEIIFTLSPADNARLQSLCGAFDEHLTLIEKSFNLSIARQGFVFTIMAAEETHHSATLLSQAAKLIQQLYIETAPIKGKIKELDLEDVHLAIQESRMLLQNHWQSSNHGEISIKTKRGVIKPRGEHQQAYLRNILTHDISFGIGPAGTGKTFLAVAAAVESLERQEIRRILLTRPAVEAGEKLGFLPGDLGQKIEPYLRPLYDSLFEMLGFERAQKLMERSVFEIAPLAYMRGRTLNDAFIILDESQNTTTEQMKMFLTRIGFNSKAVITGDVTQVDLPRNQKSGLKHAMEVLKDVPELSFNFFDSKDIVRHPVVAKIVQAYDIWEAEDEIRQQALKEERKTQRELAKLEAEQQKIWEEAKEL
;
A
#
# COMPACT_ATOMS: atom_id res chain seq x y z
N MET A 1 4.54 -36.96 4.27
CA MET A 1 3.13 -36.95 3.82
C MET A 1 3.14 -36.18 2.51
N ASN A 2 2.98 -36.89 1.39
CA ASN A 2 3.24 -36.31 0.05
C ASN A 2 1.97 -35.93 -0.71
N GLU A 3 0.82 -36.15 -0.10
CA GLU A 3 -0.47 -35.77 -0.67
C GLU A 3 -1.45 -35.32 0.41
N ILE A 4 -2.40 -34.46 0.02
CA ILE A 4 -3.57 -34.10 0.82
C ILE A 4 -4.81 -34.26 -0.05
N ILE A 5 -5.83 -34.93 0.49
CA ILE A 5 -7.12 -35.14 -0.17
C ILE A 5 -8.18 -34.42 0.66
N PHE A 6 -9.02 -33.60 0.01
CA PHE A 6 -10.14 -32.92 0.65
C PHE A 6 -11.31 -32.72 -0.32
N THR A 7 -12.49 -32.46 0.23
CA THR A 7 -13.73 -32.28 -0.54
C THR A 7 -14.29 -30.88 -0.28
N LEU A 8 -14.67 -30.18 -1.36
CA LEU A 8 -15.35 -28.88 -1.26
C LEU A 8 -16.85 -29.06 -0.95
N SER A 9 -17.35 -28.29 -0.02
CA SER A 9 -18.76 -28.30 0.40
C SER A 9 -19.27 -26.85 0.59
N PRO A 10 -20.56 -26.58 0.22
CA PRO A 10 -21.51 -27.44 -0.48
C PRO A 10 -21.11 -27.71 -1.93
N ALA A 11 -21.55 -28.83 -2.51
CA ALA A 11 -21.30 -29.18 -3.90
C ALA A 11 -22.16 -28.29 -4.83
N ASP A 12 -21.53 -27.32 -5.48
CA ASP A 12 -22.15 -26.35 -6.41
C ASP A 12 -21.27 -26.18 -7.66
N ASN A 13 -21.77 -26.64 -8.79
CA ASN A 13 -21.01 -26.63 -10.05
C ASN A 13 -20.66 -25.23 -10.56
N ALA A 14 -21.50 -24.24 -10.35
CA ALA A 14 -21.22 -22.89 -10.79
C ALA A 14 -20.12 -22.23 -9.95
N ARG A 15 -20.10 -22.51 -8.65
CA ARG A 15 -19.00 -22.11 -7.75
C ARG A 15 -17.70 -22.83 -8.10
N LEU A 16 -17.79 -24.12 -8.41
CA LEU A 16 -16.61 -24.90 -8.83
C LEU A 16 -16.03 -24.36 -10.13
N GLN A 17 -16.87 -24.00 -11.09
CA GLN A 17 -16.43 -23.38 -12.35
C GLN A 17 -15.74 -22.04 -12.10
N SER A 18 -16.28 -21.19 -11.24
CA SER A 18 -15.64 -19.93 -10.85
C SER A 18 -14.30 -20.15 -10.16
N LEU A 19 -14.19 -21.13 -9.25
CA LEU A 19 -12.93 -21.49 -8.60
C LEU A 19 -11.87 -21.96 -9.59
N CYS A 20 -12.22 -22.82 -10.53
CA CYS A 20 -11.26 -23.42 -11.46
C CYS A 20 -10.83 -22.48 -12.59
N GLY A 21 -11.70 -21.54 -12.97
CA GLY A 21 -11.49 -20.69 -14.14
C GLY A 21 -11.67 -21.45 -15.47
N ALA A 22 -11.37 -20.77 -16.57
CA ALA A 22 -11.40 -21.38 -17.90
C ALA A 22 -10.25 -22.39 -18.03
N PHE A 23 -10.58 -23.63 -18.44
CA PHE A 23 -9.57 -24.70 -18.60
C PHE A 23 -8.69 -24.96 -17.35
N ASP A 24 -9.24 -24.80 -16.15
CA ASP A 24 -8.54 -24.95 -14.87
C ASP A 24 -7.33 -24.01 -14.70
N GLU A 25 -7.36 -22.83 -15.35
CA GLU A 25 -6.26 -21.86 -15.33
C GLU A 25 -5.91 -21.37 -13.93
N HIS A 26 -6.90 -21.23 -13.04
CA HIS A 26 -6.68 -20.84 -11.65
C HIS A 26 -5.92 -21.92 -10.87
N LEU A 27 -6.27 -23.19 -11.09
CA LEU A 27 -5.58 -24.33 -10.46
C LEU A 27 -4.15 -24.44 -10.99
N THR A 28 -3.94 -24.27 -12.30
CA THR A 28 -2.61 -24.25 -12.92
C THR A 28 -1.73 -23.14 -12.34
N LEU A 29 -2.31 -21.98 -12.05
CA LEU A 29 -1.61 -20.87 -11.40
C LEU A 29 -1.15 -21.23 -9.99
N ILE A 30 -2.03 -21.89 -9.20
CA ILE A 30 -1.72 -22.36 -7.86
C ILE A 30 -0.61 -23.43 -7.92
N GLU A 31 -0.71 -24.41 -8.82
CA GLU A 31 0.30 -25.45 -9.03
C GLU A 31 1.69 -24.87 -9.24
N LYS A 32 1.81 -23.97 -10.21
CA LYS A 32 3.08 -23.27 -10.52
C LYS A 32 3.60 -22.45 -9.35
N SER A 33 2.70 -21.82 -8.61
CA SER A 33 3.07 -20.94 -7.51
C SER A 33 3.62 -21.66 -6.30
N PHE A 34 3.13 -22.87 -6.00
CA PHE A 34 3.55 -23.66 -4.86
C PHE A 34 4.45 -24.86 -5.23
N ASN A 35 4.77 -25.05 -6.50
CA ASN A 35 5.51 -26.19 -7.05
C ASN A 35 4.88 -27.54 -6.62
N LEU A 36 3.60 -27.70 -6.93
CA LEU A 36 2.80 -28.88 -6.59
C LEU A 36 1.91 -29.28 -7.78
N SER A 37 1.27 -30.42 -7.70
CA SER A 37 0.28 -30.91 -8.67
C SER A 37 -1.08 -31.03 -8.03
N ILE A 38 -2.14 -30.59 -8.71
CA ILE A 38 -3.52 -30.63 -8.26
C ILE A 38 -4.33 -31.49 -9.21
N ALA A 39 -4.82 -32.64 -8.74
CA ALA A 39 -5.79 -33.45 -9.45
C ALA A 39 -7.18 -33.27 -8.82
N ARG A 40 -8.23 -33.27 -9.64
CA ARG A 40 -9.60 -33.21 -9.13
C ARG A 40 -10.52 -34.22 -9.78
N GLN A 41 -11.43 -34.76 -9.00
CA GLN A 41 -12.55 -35.55 -9.49
C GLN A 41 -13.86 -34.99 -8.90
N GLY A 42 -14.55 -34.17 -9.70
CA GLY A 42 -15.69 -33.39 -9.20
C GLY A 42 -15.24 -32.42 -8.10
N PHE A 43 -15.76 -32.57 -6.91
CA PHE A 43 -15.47 -31.74 -5.73
C PHE A 43 -14.36 -32.28 -4.84
N VAL A 44 -13.81 -33.43 -5.15
CA VAL A 44 -12.67 -34.03 -4.45
C VAL A 44 -11.39 -33.55 -5.10
N PHE A 45 -10.52 -32.95 -4.32
CA PHE A 45 -9.22 -32.45 -4.73
C PHE A 45 -8.11 -33.27 -4.09
N THR A 46 -7.12 -33.63 -4.88
CA THR A 46 -5.88 -34.28 -4.42
C THR A 46 -4.72 -33.38 -4.79
N ILE A 47 -3.96 -32.95 -3.80
CA ILE A 47 -2.78 -32.11 -3.98
C ILE A 47 -1.55 -32.94 -3.65
N MET A 48 -0.55 -32.95 -4.53
CA MET A 48 0.69 -33.69 -4.40
C MET A 48 1.88 -32.74 -4.54
N ALA A 49 2.90 -32.95 -3.71
CA ALA A 49 4.15 -32.20 -3.83
C ALA A 49 4.97 -32.72 -5.02
N ALA A 50 5.54 -31.81 -5.84
CA ALA A 50 6.39 -32.17 -6.97
C ALA A 50 7.72 -32.81 -6.51
N GLU A 51 8.24 -32.39 -5.35
CA GLU A 51 9.45 -32.95 -4.74
C GLU A 51 9.26 -33.13 -3.23
N GLU A 52 9.86 -34.18 -2.67
CA GLU A 52 9.88 -34.40 -1.22
C GLU A 52 10.89 -33.47 -0.55
N THR A 53 10.39 -32.47 0.15
CA THR A 53 11.18 -31.57 0.97
C THR A 53 10.65 -31.57 2.42
N HIS A 54 11.48 -31.12 3.38
CA HIS A 54 11.03 -30.95 4.77
C HIS A 54 9.85 -29.99 4.93
N HIS A 55 9.56 -29.17 3.90
CA HIS A 55 8.49 -28.19 3.88
C HIS A 55 7.24 -28.63 3.09
N SER A 56 7.27 -29.81 2.44
CA SER A 56 6.17 -30.28 1.57
C SER A 56 4.83 -30.35 2.31
N ALA A 57 4.80 -30.84 3.53
CA ALA A 57 3.57 -30.94 4.32
C ALA A 57 2.92 -29.57 4.60
N THR A 58 3.74 -28.56 4.86
CA THR A 58 3.27 -27.17 5.11
C THR A 58 2.73 -26.54 3.82
N LEU A 59 3.43 -26.71 2.69
CA LEU A 59 3.01 -26.21 1.39
C LEU A 59 1.69 -26.84 0.93
N LEU A 60 1.56 -28.16 1.08
CA LEU A 60 0.33 -28.90 0.77
C LEU A 60 -0.86 -28.41 1.61
N SER A 61 -0.66 -28.25 2.93
CA SER A 61 -1.70 -27.76 3.84
C SER A 61 -2.15 -26.35 3.46
N GLN A 62 -1.24 -25.49 3.04
CA GLN A 62 -1.59 -24.13 2.65
C GLN A 62 -2.29 -24.05 1.30
N ALA A 63 -1.82 -24.81 0.30
CA ALA A 63 -2.52 -24.87 -0.97
C ALA A 63 -3.96 -25.40 -0.79
N ALA A 64 -4.15 -26.39 0.08
CA ALA A 64 -5.49 -26.90 0.42
C ALA A 64 -6.36 -25.81 1.06
N LYS A 65 -5.81 -25.07 2.04
CA LYS A 65 -6.52 -23.94 2.69
C LYS A 65 -6.85 -22.83 1.70
N LEU A 66 -5.92 -22.48 0.82
CA LEU A 66 -6.12 -21.47 -0.21
C LEU A 66 -7.29 -21.84 -1.13
N ILE A 67 -7.32 -23.08 -1.65
CA ILE A 67 -8.40 -23.55 -2.52
C ILE A 67 -9.75 -23.53 -1.78
N GLN A 68 -9.78 -23.98 -0.52
CA GLN A 68 -10.99 -23.92 0.30
C GLN A 68 -11.46 -22.48 0.54
N GLN A 69 -10.54 -21.57 0.81
CA GLN A 69 -10.86 -20.16 1.01
C GLN A 69 -11.40 -19.51 -0.27
N LEU A 70 -10.75 -19.70 -1.40
CA LEU A 70 -11.24 -19.24 -2.70
C LEU A 70 -12.65 -19.79 -2.99
N TYR A 71 -12.91 -21.06 -2.68
CA TYR A 71 -14.24 -21.64 -2.81
C TYR A 71 -15.27 -20.98 -1.89
N ILE A 72 -14.90 -20.61 -0.68
CA ILE A 72 -15.79 -19.87 0.24
C ILE A 72 -16.12 -18.49 -0.36
N GLU A 73 -15.18 -17.83 -0.99
CA GLU A 73 -15.38 -16.52 -1.61
C GLU A 73 -16.34 -16.54 -2.80
N THR A 74 -16.46 -17.68 -3.49
CA THR A 74 -17.48 -17.86 -4.55
C THR A 74 -18.91 -18.00 -4.01
N ALA A 75 -19.13 -17.96 -2.69
CA ALA A 75 -20.44 -18.09 -2.10
C ALA A 75 -21.40 -17.00 -2.62
N PRO A 76 -22.66 -17.34 -2.93
CA PRO A 76 -23.58 -16.38 -3.54
C PRO A 76 -23.91 -15.24 -2.59
N ILE A 77 -23.70 -14.00 -3.07
CA ILE A 77 -24.11 -12.78 -2.39
C ILE A 77 -25.36 -12.26 -3.13
N LYS A 78 -26.49 -12.17 -2.45
CA LYS A 78 -27.80 -11.78 -3.05
C LYS A 78 -28.18 -12.63 -4.27
N GLY A 79 -27.86 -13.94 -4.25
CA GLY A 79 -28.23 -14.89 -5.31
C GLY A 79 -27.29 -14.86 -6.53
N LYS A 80 -26.22 -14.06 -6.54
CA LYS A 80 -25.18 -14.07 -7.58
C LYS A 80 -23.90 -14.68 -7.02
N ILE A 81 -23.33 -15.64 -7.74
CA ILE A 81 -22.02 -16.23 -7.44
C ILE A 81 -20.94 -15.19 -7.81
N LYS A 82 -19.95 -15.01 -6.95
CA LYS A 82 -18.76 -14.23 -7.29
C LYS A 82 -17.95 -15.00 -8.32
N GLU A 83 -17.76 -14.45 -9.51
CA GLU A 83 -16.79 -14.92 -10.47
C GLU A 83 -15.40 -14.47 -10.01
N LEU A 84 -14.48 -15.42 -9.84
CA LEU A 84 -13.08 -15.15 -9.56
C LEU A 84 -12.36 -14.91 -10.88
N ASP A 85 -11.51 -13.90 -10.92
CA ASP A 85 -10.58 -13.67 -12.01
C ASP A 85 -9.15 -14.10 -11.63
N LEU A 86 -8.23 -14.06 -12.61
CA LEU A 86 -6.82 -14.40 -12.38
C LEU A 86 -6.16 -13.46 -11.37
N GLU A 87 -6.60 -12.22 -11.27
CA GLU A 87 -6.09 -11.25 -10.31
C GLU A 87 -6.48 -11.60 -8.88
N ASP A 88 -7.74 -11.98 -8.63
CA ASP A 88 -8.22 -12.48 -7.34
C ASP A 88 -7.38 -13.68 -6.86
N VAL A 89 -7.10 -14.62 -7.77
CA VAL A 89 -6.31 -15.84 -7.45
C VAL A 89 -4.84 -15.49 -7.19
N HIS A 90 -4.23 -14.62 -8.00
CA HIS A 90 -2.86 -14.13 -7.76
C HIS A 90 -2.72 -13.47 -6.39
N LEU A 91 -3.67 -12.64 -6.03
CA LEU A 91 -3.68 -11.94 -4.76
C LEU A 91 -3.80 -12.91 -3.58
N ALA A 92 -4.69 -13.90 -3.68
CA ALA A 92 -4.86 -14.93 -2.66
C ALA A 92 -3.60 -15.81 -2.51
N ILE A 93 -2.89 -16.11 -3.60
CA ILE A 93 -1.60 -16.82 -3.56
C ILE A 93 -0.54 -16.02 -2.83
N GLN A 94 -0.44 -14.71 -3.09
CA GLN A 94 0.52 -13.84 -2.42
C GLN A 94 0.25 -13.77 -0.92
N GLU A 95 -1.02 -13.60 -0.53
CA GLU A 95 -1.45 -13.63 0.87
C GLU A 95 -1.07 -14.94 1.56
N SER A 96 -1.36 -16.08 0.92
CA SER A 96 -1.00 -17.41 1.45
C SER A 96 0.51 -17.59 1.62
N ARG A 97 1.34 -17.00 0.72
CA ARG A 97 2.81 -17.03 0.84
C ARG A 97 3.34 -16.14 1.95
N MET A 98 2.73 -14.97 2.16
CA MET A 98 3.08 -14.08 3.28
C MET A 98 2.80 -14.77 4.63
N LEU A 99 1.70 -15.49 4.74
CA LEU A 99 1.37 -16.27 5.93
C LEU A 99 2.38 -17.40 6.22
N LEU A 100 3.03 -17.98 5.20
CA LEU A 100 4.12 -18.96 5.39
C LEU A 100 5.34 -18.34 6.08
N GLN A 101 5.71 -17.14 5.70
CA GLN A 101 6.89 -16.47 6.27
C GLN A 101 6.65 -16.02 7.71
N ASN A 102 5.39 -15.78 8.09
CA ASN A 102 5.00 -15.20 9.38
C ASN A 102 4.49 -16.21 10.42
N HIS A 103 4.49 -17.51 10.15
CA HIS A 103 3.91 -18.55 11.02
C HIS A 103 4.54 -18.68 12.42
N TRP A 104 5.51 -17.86 12.78
CA TRP A 104 6.21 -17.92 14.07
C TRP A 104 5.75 -16.89 15.10
N GLN A 105 4.84 -15.95 14.82
CA GLN A 105 4.53 -14.88 15.78
C GLN A 105 3.07 -14.52 16.05
N SER A 106 2.05 -15.11 15.45
CA SER A 106 0.68 -14.67 15.75
C SER A 106 -0.28 -15.75 16.20
N SER A 107 -0.27 -16.01 17.50
CA SER A 107 -1.45 -16.52 18.21
C SER A 107 -2.25 -15.33 18.78
N ASN A 108 -3.55 -15.27 18.46
CA ASN A 108 -4.60 -14.46 19.12
C ASN A 108 -4.83 -13.01 18.69
N HIS A 109 -5.19 -12.75 17.42
CA HIS A 109 -6.04 -11.56 17.20
C HIS A 109 -7.05 -11.90 16.10
N GLY A 110 -8.36 -11.72 16.37
CA GLY A 110 -9.45 -11.99 15.44
C GLY A 110 -9.29 -11.27 14.10
N GLU A 111 -9.68 -11.93 13.00
CA GLU A 111 -9.68 -11.34 11.66
C GLU A 111 -10.49 -10.04 11.63
N ILE A 112 -9.82 -8.93 11.29
CA ILE A 112 -10.48 -7.65 11.05
C ILE A 112 -10.91 -7.61 9.59
N SER A 113 -12.13 -7.23 9.34
CA SER A 113 -12.65 -7.03 7.99
C SER A 113 -13.56 -5.82 7.93
N ILE A 114 -13.51 -5.11 6.82
CA ILE A 114 -14.39 -3.96 6.54
C ILE A 114 -15.58 -4.45 5.72
N LYS A 115 -16.79 -4.14 6.19
CA LYS A 115 -18.02 -4.48 5.46
C LYS A 115 -18.49 -3.27 4.66
N THR A 116 -18.48 -3.39 3.35
CA THR A 116 -19.08 -2.39 2.45
C THR A 116 -20.30 -2.98 1.77
N LYS A 117 -21.10 -2.13 1.16
CA LYS A 117 -22.28 -2.62 0.40
C LYS A 117 -21.91 -3.45 -0.84
N ARG A 118 -20.69 -3.37 -1.32
CA ARG A 118 -20.20 -4.13 -2.46
C ARG A 118 -19.52 -5.45 -2.08
N GLY A 119 -19.10 -5.59 -0.82
CA GLY A 119 -18.44 -6.80 -0.36
C GLY A 119 -17.72 -6.59 0.95
N VAL A 120 -16.98 -7.62 1.34
CA VAL A 120 -16.12 -7.59 2.53
C VAL A 120 -14.68 -7.39 2.06
N ILE A 121 -14.05 -6.31 2.55
CA ILE A 121 -12.65 -6.03 2.30
C ILE A 121 -11.85 -6.62 3.47
N LYS A 122 -10.97 -7.54 3.16
CA LYS A 122 -10.06 -8.15 4.13
C LYS A 122 -8.65 -7.58 3.94
N PRO A 123 -7.99 -7.11 4.99
CA PRO A 123 -6.59 -6.75 4.93
C PRO A 123 -5.75 -7.98 4.65
N ARG A 124 -4.75 -7.83 3.80
CA ARG A 124 -3.84 -8.90 3.37
C ARG A 124 -2.52 -8.75 4.12
N GLY A 125 -2.13 -9.77 4.84
CA GLY A 125 -0.91 -9.74 5.66
C GLY A 125 -1.04 -8.97 6.98
N GLU A 126 -0.01 -9.08 7.81
CA GLU A 126 -0.02 -8.56 9.18
C GLU A 126 0.05 -7.03 9.24
N HIS A 127 0.86 -6.40 8.39
CA HIS A 127 0.99 -4.95 8.38
C HIS A 127 -0.32 -4.27 7.99
N GLN A 128 -1.05 -4.80 7.00
CA GLN A 128 -2.37 -4.28 6.64
C GLN A 128 -3.40 -4.51 7.75
N GLN A 129 -3.36 -5.65 8.45
CA GLN A 129 -4.23 -5.94 9.59
C GLN A 129 -3.95 -4.98 10.76
N ALA A 130 -2.67 -4.78 11.10
CA ALA A 130 -2.26 -3.84 12.14
C ALA A 130 -2.66 -2.40 11.79
N TYR A 131 -2.43 -2.00 10.54
CA TYR A 131 -2.81 -0.69 10.04
C TYR A 131 -4.32 -0.45 10.13
N LEU A 132 -5.12 -1.40 9.66
CA LEU A 132 -6.57 -1.28 9.73
C LEU A 132 -7.06 -1.23 11.18
N ARG A 133 -6.49 -2.04 12.08
CA ARG A 133 -6.79 -1.99 13.52
C ARG A 133 -6.47 -0.61 14.09
N ASN A 134 -5.31 -0.08 13.75
CA ASN A 134 -4.88 1.22 14.23
C ASN A 134 -5.76 2.36 13.71
N ILE A 135 -6.20 2.31 12.45
CA ILE A 135 -7.19 3.27 11.92
C ILE A 135 -8.49 3.25 12.74
N LEU A 136 -8.95 2.07 13.13
CA LEU A 136 -10.21 1.95 13.89
C LEU A 136 -10.07 2.43 15.33
N THR A 137 -8.89 2.32 15.93
CA THR A 137 -8.67 2.56 17.38
C THR A 137 -8.03 3.89 17.72
N HIS A 138 -7.34 4.55 16.78
CA HIS A 138 -6.65 5.83 17.00
C HIS A 138 -7.36 6.97 16.28
N ASP A 139 -7.16 8.19 16.76
CA ASP A 139 -7.69 9.39 16.12
C ASP A 139 -6.93 9.74 14.84
N ILE A 140 -5.62 9.53 14.87
CA ILE A 140 -4.74 9.80 13.72
C ILE A 140 -3.84 8.59 13.46
N SER A 141 -3.86 8.11 12.22
CA SER A 141 -3.04 6.96 11.78
C SER A 141 -2.19 7.32 10.58
N PHE A 142 -0.91 6.99 10.67
CA PHE A 142 0.03 7.12 9.56
C PHE A 142 0.24 5.76 8.91
N GLY A 143 0.12 5.69 7.58
CA GLY A 143 0.45 4.54 6.74
C GLY A 143 1.63 4.89 5.84
N ILE A 144 2.82 4.34 6.12
CA ILE A 144 4.09 4.76 5.53
C ILE A 144 4.73 3.57 4.81
N GLY A 145 5.15 3.75 3.57
CA GLY A 145 5.85 2.72 2.80
C GLY A 145 5.57 2.76 1.31
N PRO A 146 6.07 1.78 0.54
CA PRO A 146 6.06 1.79 -0.91
C PRO A 146 4.66 1.86 -1.52
N ALA A 147 4.57 2.38 -2.75
CA ALA A 147 3.35 2.36 -3.52
C ALA A 147 2.86 0.92 -3.77
N GLY A 148 1.53 0.72 -3.80
CA GLY A 148 0.92 -0.59 -4.05
C GLY A 148 0.77 -1.49 -2.82
N THR A 149 1.04 -1.01 -1.61
CA THR A 149 0.82 -1.74 -0.35
C THR A 149 -0.60 -1.60 0.22
N GLY A 150 -1.50 -0.93 -0.51
CA GLY A 150 -2.92 -0.81 -0.13
C GLY A 150 -3.24 0.26 0.91
N LYS A 151 -2.30 1.15 1.26
CA LYS A 151 -2.47 2.19 2.29
C LYS A 151 -3.71 3.05 2.08
N THR A 152 -3.77 3.70 0.93
CA THR A 152 -4.88 4.61 0.58
C THR A 152 -6.19 3.85 0.39
N PHE A 153 -6.14 2.66 -0.23
CA PHE A 153 -7.29 1.79 -0.41
C PHE A 153 -7.94 1.40 0.92
N LEU A 154 -7.16 0.91 1.89
CA LEU A 154 -7.66 0.53 3.22
C LEU A 154 -8.16 1.74 4.02
N ALA A 155 -7.51 2.90 3.88
CA ALA A 155 -7.97 4.13 4.50
C ALA A 155 -9.36 4.57 3.97
N VAL A 156 -9.55 4.52 2.64
CA VAL A 156 -10.85 4.82 2.01
C VAL A 156 -11.89 3.79 2.42
N ALA A 157 -11.54 2.50 2.49
CA ALA A 157 -12.45 1.45 2.93
C ALA A 157 -12.94 1.68 4.37
N ALA A 158 -12.04 2.00 5.28
CA ALA A 158 -12.37 2.33 6.68
C ALA A 158 -13.27 3.57 6.77
N ALA A 159 -12.98 4.60 5.97
CA ALA A 159 -13.80 5.80 5.91
C ALA A 159 -15.23 5.52 5.42
N VAL A 160 -15.37 4.68 4.39
CA VAL A 160 -16.68 4.26 3.85
C VAL A 160 -17.46 3.47 4.90
N GLU A 161 -16.83 2.54 5.62
CA GLU A 161 -17.47 1.79 6.70
C GLU A 161 -17.94 2.71 7.83
N SER A 162 -17.09 3.63 8.29
CA SER A 162 -17.45 4.61 9.33
C SER A 162 -18.62 5.51 8.90
N LEU A 163 -18.69 5.90 7.62
CA LEU A 163 -19.82 6.64 7.08
C LEU A 163 -21.09 5.78 7.05
N GLU A 164 -21.00 4.51 6.66
CA GLU A 164 -22.13 3.58 6.62
C GLU A 164 -22.67 3.25 8.02
N ARG A 165 -21.80 3.24 9.03
CA ARG A 165 -22.17 3.10 10.44
C ARG A 165 -22.67 4.40 11.08
N GLN A 166 -22.68 5.51 10.33
CA GLN A 166 -23.07 6.84 10.82
C GLN A 166 -22.19 7.35 11.97
N GLU A 167 -20.96 6.89 12.09
CA GLU A 167 -19.98 7.36 13.05
C GLU A 167 -19.44 8.74 12.68
N ILE A 168 -19.44 9.05 11.38
CA ILE A 168 -19.04 10.32 10.79
C ILE A 168 -20.10 10.83 9.81
N ARG A 169 -20.05 12.11 9.48
CA ARG A 169 -20.99 12.76 8.54
C ARG A 169 -20.42 12.96 7.14
N ARG A 170 -19.11 13.03 7.02
CA ARG A 170 -18.44 13.33 5.74
C ARG A 170 -17.06 12.70 5.67
N ILE A 171 -16.59 12.48 4.43
CA ILE A 171 -15.25 12.00 4.12
C ILE A 171 -14.55 13.08 3.30
N LEU A 172 -13.35 13.45 3.69
CA LEU A 172 -12.49 14.37 2.95
C LEU A 172 -11.24 13.61 2.49
N LEU A 173 -11.02 13.63 1.19
CA LEU A 173 -9.77 13.16 0.59
C LEU A 173 -8.98 14.37 0.11
N THR A 174 -7.75 14.46 0.56
CA THR A 174 -6.88 15.57 0.20
C THR A 174 -5.50 15.08 -0.19
N ARG A 175 -4.87 15.83 -1.10
CA ARG A 175 -3.52 15.55 -1.58
C ARG A 175 -2.78 16.88 -1.74
N PRO A 176 -1.47 16.95 -1.42
CA PRO A 176 -0.69 18.13 -1.79
C PRO A 176 -0.66 18.25 -3.31
N ALA A 177 -0.97 19.43 -3.82
CA ALA A 177 -0.76 19.75 -5.21
C ALA A 177 0.74 20.01 -5.39
N VAL A 178 1.51 18.97 -5.61
CA VAL A 178 2.95 19.10 -5.90
C VAL A 178 3.15 18.87 -7.38
N GLU A 179 3.85 19.79 -7.95
CA GLU A 179 4.41 19.65 -9.28
C GLU A 179 5.79 19.01 -9.13
N ALA A 180 5.94 17.80 -9.60
CA ALA A 180 7.26 17.24 -9.86
C ALA A 180 7.93 18.04 -11.01
N GLY A 181 8.49 19.21 -10.66
CA GLY A 181 9.19 20.07 -11.62
C GLY A 181 8.30 20.87 -12.58
N GLU A 182 6.99 20.66 -12.62
CA GLU A 182 6.06 21.42 -13.45
C GLU A 182 5.39 22.53 -12.63
N LYS A 183 5.50 23.75 -13.07
CA LYS A 183 4.78 24.87 -12.45
C LYS A 183 3.33 24.83 -12.95
N LEU A 184 2.32 24.82 -12.03
CA LEU A 184 0.87 24.86 -12.33
C LEU A 184 0.51 25.92 -13.39
N GLY A 185 1.40 26.86 -13.65
CA GLY A 185 1.28 27.88 -14.67
C GLY A 185 1.29 27.39 -16.11
N PHE A 186 1.79 26.20 -16.42
CA PHE A 186 1.92 25.71 -17.80
C PHE A 186 0.73 24.88 -18.29
N LEU A 187 -0.15 24.40 -17.41
CA LEU A 187 -1.34 23.67 -17.84
C LEU A 187 -2.45 24.66 -18.23
N PRO A 188 -3.12 24.48 -19.39
CA PRO A 188 -4.27 25.28 -19.77
C PRO A 188 -5.48 24.97 -18.88
N GLY A 189 -6.30 25.97 -18.57
CA GLY A 189 -7.52 25.81 -17.78
C GLY A 189 -7.50 26.54 -16.44
N ASP A 190 -8.63 26.49 -15.73
CA ASP A 190 -8.74 27.04 -14.38
C ASP A 190 -7.99 26.18 -13.34
N LEU A 191 -7.89 26.65 -12.12
CA LEU A 191 -7.14 25.95 -11.06
C LEU A 191 -7.72 24.56 -10.77
N GLY A 192 -9.04 24.41 -10.85
CA GLY A 192 -9.75 23.12 -10.64
C GLY A 192 -9.37 22.10 -11.70
N GLN A 193 -9.41 22.48 -12.97
CA GLN A 193 -9.05 21.60 -14.09
C GLN A 193 -7.57 21.18 -14.06
N LYS A 194 -6.67 22.03 -13.55
CA LYS A 194 -5.24 21.70 -13.40
C LYS A 194 -4.97 20.70 -12.29
N ILE A 195 -5.79 20.67 -11.26
CA ILE A 195 -5.61 19.81 -10.08
C ILE A 195 -6.34 18.47 -10.25
N GLU A 196 -7.37 18.41 -11.07
CA GLU A 196 -8.20 17.21 -11.29
C GLU A 196 -7.38 15.93 -11.61
N PRO A 197 -6.35 15.95 -12.49
CA PRO A 197 -5.54 14.78 -12.78
C PRO A 197 -4.85 14.19 -11.54
N TYR A 198 -4.42 15.03 -10.61
CA TYR A 198 -3.75 14.59 -9.37
C TYR A 198 -4.72 13.98 -8.35
N LEU A 199 -6.01 14.29 -8.46
CA LEU A 199 -7.05 13.76 -7.60
C LEU A 199 -7.71 12.49 -8.17
N ARG A 200 -7.47 12.17 -9.44
CA ARG A 200 -8.06 11.03 -10.14
C ARG A 200 -7.89 9.69 -9.41
N PRO A 201 -6.69 9.34 -8.91
CA PRO A 201 -6.52 8.07 -8.17
C PRO A 201 -7.41 7.96 -6.93
N LEU A 202 -7.77 9.08 -6.31
CA LEU A 202 -8.68 9.11 -5.17
C LEU A 202 -10.13 8.85 -5.61
N TYR A 203 -10.54 9.39 -6.76
CA TYR A 203 -11.86 9.09 -7.36
C TYR A 203 -11.97 7.61 -7.73
N ASP A 204 -10.92 7.04 -8.32
CA ASP A 204 -10.90 5.64 -8.76
C ASP A 204 -11.11 4.70 -7.56
N SER A 205 -10.39 4.91 -6.46
CA SER A 205 -10.56 4.13 -5.23
C SER A 205 -11.98 4.25 -4.67
N LEU A 206 -12.57 5.44 -4.74
CA LEU A 206 -13.93 5.68 -4.27
C LEU A 206 -14.97 4.97 -5.14
N PHE A 207 -14.81 5.04 -6.47
CA PHE A 207 -15.72 4.40 -7.43
C PHE A 207 -15.66 2.88 -7.33
N GLU A 208 -14.50 2.32 -7.07
CA GLU A 208 -14.31 0.89 -6.83
C GLU A 208 -15.14 0.42 -5.63
N MET A 209 -15.14 1.16 -4.52
CA MET A 209 -15.81 0.76 -3.28
C MET A 209 -17.31 1.05 -3.25
N LEU A 210 -17.75 2.15 -3.81
CA LEU A 210 -19.14 2.61 -3.74
C LEU A 210 -19.93 2.41 -5.04
N GLY A 211 -19.23 2.29 -6.17
CA GLY A 211 -19.77 2.43 -7.50
C GLY A 211 -20.04 3.87 -7.89
N PHE A 212 -19.97 4.13 -9.18
CA PHE A 212 -20.01 5.48 -9.76
C PHE A 212 -21.25 6.29 -9.33
N GLU A 213 -22.45 5.74 -9.50
CA GLU A 213 -23.71 6.47 -9.21
C GLU A 213 -23.83 6.89 -7.74
N ARG A 214 -23.39 6.01 -6.81
CA ARG A 214 -23.48 6.30 -5.39
C ARG A 214 -22.44 7.30 -4.96
N ALA A 215 -21.20 7.14 -5.44
CA ALA A 215 -20.12 8.08 -5.16
C ALA A 215 -20.49 9.49 -5.67
N GLN A 216 -21.02 9.60 -6.89
CA GLN A 216 -21.50 10.86 -7.45
C GLN A 216 -22.58 11.51 -6.58
N LYS A 217 -23.59 10.78 -6.15
CA LYS A 217 -24.64 11.29 -5.25
C LYS A 217 -24.11 11.79 -3.91
N LEU A 218 -23.08 11.13 -3.37
CA LEU A 218 -22.45 11.55 -2.12
C LEU A 218 -21.61 12.82 -2.30
N MET A 219 -20.96 12.97 -3.45
CA MET A 219 -20.23 14.19 -3.81
C MET A 219 -21.17 15.37 -4.02
N GLU A 220 -22.26 15.21 -4.76
CA GLU A 220 -23.30 16.24 -4.95
C GLU A 220 -23.90 16.75 -3.63
N ARG A 221 -23.94 15.88 -2.61
CA ARG A 221 -24.43 16.21 -1.26
C ARG A 221 -23.33 16.73 -0.33
N SER A 222 -22.11 16.92 -0.84
CA SER A 222 -20.93 17.30 -0.02
C SER A 222 -20.63 16.36 1.16
N VAL A 223 -21.11 15.11 1.10
CA VAL A 223 -20.76 14.05 2.03
C VAL A 223 -19.37 13.50 1.71
N PHE A 224 -19.03 13.49 0.42
CA PHE A 224 -17.68 13.24 -0.09
C PHE A 224 -17.09 14.51 -0.69
N GLU A 225 -15.93 14.90 -0.21
CA GLU A 225 -15.17 16.04 -0.72
C GLU A 225 -13.77 15.58 -1.11
N ILE A 226 -13.37 15.87 -2.33
CA ILE A 226 -11.98 15.66 -2.79
C ILE A 226 -11.43 17.04 -3.14
N ALA A 227 -10.37 17.45 -2.44
CA ALA A 227 -9.82 18.81 -2.58
C ALA A 227 -8.31 18.84 -2.35
N PRO A 228 -7.60 19.80 -2.96
CA PRO A 228 -6.20 20.05 -2.65
C PRO A 228 -6.00 20.40 -1.18
N LEU A 229 -4.85 20.01 -0.63
CA LEU A 229 -4.48 20.30 0.75
C LEU A 229 -4.59 21.80 1.12
N ALA A 230 -4.27 22.68 0.18
CA ALA A 230 -4.35 24.13 0.40
C ALA A 230 -5.78 24.61 0.80
N TYR A 231 -6.83 23.89 0.37
CA TYR A 231 -8.24 24.24 0.66
C TYR A 231 -8.68 23.83 2.08
N MET A 232 -7.81 23.13 2.81
CA MET A 232 -8.06 22.80 4.20
C MET A 232 -7.72 23.95 5.15
N ARG A 233 -6.99 24.95 4.67
CA ARG A 233 -6.56 26.11 5.48
C ARG A 233 -7.75 26.91 6.01
N GLY A 234 -7.75 27.22 7.31
CA GLY A 234 -8.81 28.00 7.96
C GLY A 234 -10.08 27.21 8.29
N ARG A 235 -10.13 25.92 7.95
CA ARG A 235 -11.27 25.04 8.29
C ARG A 235 -11.06 24.32 9.61
N THR A 236 -12.15 23.93 10.27
CA THR A 236 -12.17 22.94 11.33
C THR A 236 -13.02 21.76 10.87
N LEU A 237 -12.46 20.58 10.88
CA LEU A 237 -13.05 19.40 10.27
C LEU A 237 -13.64 18.51 11.36
N ASN A 238 -14.89 18.79 11.76
CA ASN A 238 -15.63 18.00 12.73
C ASN A 238 -16.48 16.93 12.05
N ASP A 239 -16.77 15.84 12.77
CA ASP A 239 -17.59 14.70 12.34
C ASP A 239 -17.12 14.14 10.98
N ALA A 240 -15.82 14.05 10.77
CA ALA A 240 -15.24 13.78 9.47
C ALA A 240 -14.18 12.68 9.54
N PHE A 241 -14.10 11.89 8.47
CA PHE A 241 -12.95 11.04 8.20
C PHE A 241 -12.10 11.72 7.13
N ILE A 242 -10.85 12.03 7.47
CA ILE A 242 -9.97 12.83 6.63
C ILE A 242 -8.80 11.97 6.17
N ILE A 243 -8.54 11.93 4.86
CA ILE A 243 -7.41 11.19 4.29
C ILE A 243 -6.50 12.19 3.60
N LEU A 244 -5.24 12.24 4.04
CA LEU A 244 -4.17 12.96 3.36
C LEU A 244 -3.27 11.96 2.65
N ASP A 245 -3.36 11.93 1.35
CA ASP A 245 -2.56 11.04 0.50
C ASP A 245 -1.31 11.76 -0.03
N GLU A 246 -0.26 11.00 -0.40
CA GLU A 246 1.04 11.51 -0.87
C GLU A 246 1.67 12.54 0.08
N SER A 247 1.54 12.30 1.36
CA SER A 247 1.90 13.26 2.41
C SER A 247 3.41 13.54 2.50
N GLN A 248 4.28 12.70 1.93
CA GLN A 248 5.71 12.96 1.81
C GLN A 248 6.00 14.24 1.02
N ASN A 249 5.07 14.64 0.17
CA ASN A 249 5.14 15.84 -0.65
C ASN A 249 4.54 17.09 0.02
N THR A 250 4.23 17.02 1.32
CA THR A 250 3.91 18.22 2.12
C THR A 250 5.17 18.86 2.67
N THR A 251 5.15 20.20 2.82
CA THR A 251 6.14 20.86 3.65
C THR A 251 5.81 20.70 5.14
N THR A 252 6.73 21.00 6.03
CA THR A 252 6.52 20.96 7.49
C THR A 252 5.33 21.83 7.90
N GLU A 253 5.21 23.01 7.32
CA GLU A 253 4.12 23.98 7.59
C GLU A 253 2.78 23.42 7.10
N GLN A 254 2.74 22.80 5.93
CA GLN A 254 1.54 22.18 5.38
C GLN A 254 1.06 21.01 6.22
N MET A 255 1.97 20.13 6.65
CA MET A 255 1.65 19.02 7.53
C MET A 255 1.11 19.53 8.89
N LYS A 256 1.78 20.49 9.52
CA LYS A 256 1.31 21.10 10.75
C LYS A 256 -0.04 21.78 10.57
N MET A 257 -0.21 22.52 9.48
CA MET A 257 -1.50 23.14 9.14
C MET A 257 -2.61 22.10 9.04
N PHE A 258 -2.38 20.99 8.34
CA PHE A 258 -3.34 19.91 8.17
C PHE A 258 -3.73 19.26 9.51
N LEU A 259 -2.75 18.79 10.28
CA LEU A 259 -2.99 18.11 11.55
C LEU A 259 -3.77 18.97 12.56
N THR A 260 -3.59 20.30 12.50
CA THR A 260 -4.34 21.24 13.36
C THR A 260 -5.74 21.57 12.83
N ARG A 261 -6.22 20.97 11.74
CA ARG A 261 -7.61 21.11 11.23
C ARG A 261 -8.54 20.05 11.77
N ILE A 262 -7.99 18.96 12.32
CA ILE A 262 -8.77 17.83 12.83
C ILE A 262 -9.59 18.33 14.02
N GLY A 263 -10.90 18.17 13.92
CA GLY A 263 -11.86 18.62 14.92
C GLY A 263 -12.46 17.47 15.72
N PHE A 264 -13.50 17.77 16.48
CA PHE A 264 -14.17 16.78 17.31
C PHE A 264 -14.84 15.68 16.49
N ASN A 265 -14.85 14.46 17.04
CA ASN A 265 -15.44 13.28 16.41
C ASN A 265 -14.92 13.02 15.00
N SER A 266 -13.62 13.26 14.80
CA SER A 266 -12.99 13.07 13.48
C SER A 266 -11.79 12.15 13.58
N LYS A 267 -11.58 11.39 12.50
CA LYS A 267 -10.40 10.55 12.31
C LYS A 267 -9.59 11.06 11.12
N ALA A 268 -8.27 10.96 11.21
CA ALA A 268 -7.39 11.28 10.10
C ALA A 268 -6.46 10.11 9.78
N VAL A 269 -6.31 9.85 8.50
CA VAL A 269 -5.35 8.87 8.00
C VAL A 269 -4.40 9.59 7.05
N ILE A 270 -3.11 9.47 7.33
CA ILE A 270 -2.04 10.11 6.53
C ILE A 270 -1.25 9.01 5.85
N THR A 271 -1.28 8.99 4.50
CA THR A 271 -0.56 8.00 3.70
C THR A 271 0.59 8.65 2.96
N GLY A 272 1.70 7.92 2.80
CA GLY A 272 2.84 8.43 2.06
C GLY A 272 3.99 7.42 1.92
N ASP A 273 4.94 7.79 1.06
CA ASP A 273 6.16 7.05 0.81
C ASP A 273 7.37 7.96 1.04
N VAL A 274 8.13 7.70 2.09
CA VAL A 274 9.31 8.53 2.45
C VAL A 274 10.44 8.46 1.45
N THR A 275 10.39 7.52 0.50
CA THR A 275 11.40 7.38 -0.57
C THR A 275 11.04 8.24 -1.79
N GLN A 276 9.75 8.51 -2.04
CA GLN A 276 9.26 9.23 -3.20
C GLN A 276 8.96 10.71 -2.88
N VAL A 277 9.99 11.46 -2.50
CA VAL A 277 9.85 12.88 -2.14
C VAL A 277 10.16 13.76 -3.35
N ASP A 278 9.13 14.44 -3.88
CA ASP A 278 9.21 15.33 -5.04
C ASP A 278 9.42 16.81 -4.66
N LEU A 279 9.65 17.09 -3.37
CA LEU A 279 9.92 18.45 -2.90
C LEU A 279 11.30 18.96 -3.37
N PRO A 280 11.45 20.28 -3.57
CA PRO A 280 12.74 20.88 -3.81
C PRO A 280 13.76 20.51 -2.71
N ARG A 281 15.04 20.34 -3.09
CA ARG A 281 16.12 19.87 -2.19
C ARG A 281 16.30 20.70 -0.90
N ASN A 282 15.87 21.93 -0.89
CA ASN A 282 15.93 22.85 0.25
C ASN A 282 14.71 22.77 1.18
N GLN A 283 13.71 21.95 0.87
CA GLN A 283 12.51 21.76 1.68
C GLN A 283 12.52 20.39 2.35
N LYS A 284 12.19 20.35 3.65
CA LYS A 284 12.00 19.10 4.39
C LYS A 284 10.60 18.55 4.17
N SER A 285 10.51 17.24 3.98
CA SER A 285 9.23 16.55 3.96
C SER A 285 8.50 16.67 5.30
N GLY A 286 7.26 17.14 5.24
CA GLY A 286 6.38 17.24 6.41
C GLY A 286 6.08 15.89 7.02
N LEU A 287 5.98 14.82 6.21
CA LEU A 287 5.81 13.46 6.71
C LEU A 287 7.02 13.01 7.54
N LYS A 288 8.24 13.16 7.02
CA LYS A 288 9.47 12.81 7.76
C LYS A 288 9.57 13.60 9.07
N HIS A 289 9.27 14.89 9.03
CA HIS A 289 9.28 15.73 10.23
C HIS A 289 8.20 15.31 11.24
N ALA A 290 6.99 14.98 10.78
CA ALA A 290 5.91 14.52 11.67
C ALA A 290 6.28 13.21 12.38
N MET A 291 6.93 12.27 11.68
CA MET A 291 7.43 11.01 12.28
C MET A 291 8.44 11.27 13.40
N GLU A 292 9.30 12.27 13.28
CA GLU A 292 10.30 12.62 14.30
C GLU A 292 9.64 13.28 15.54
N VAL A 293 8.73 14.21 15.30
CA VAL A 293 8.16 15.08 16.35
C VAL A 293 7.00 14.41 17.10
N LEU A 294 6.19 13.59 16.42
CA LEU A 294 4.94 13.06 16.95
C LEU A 294 5.02 11.59 17.41
N LYS A 295 6.19 10.98 17.39
CA LYS A 295 6.38 9.54 17.69
C LYS A 295 5.90 9.12 19.08
N ASP A 296 5.92 10.04 20.06
CA ASP A 296 5.60 9.77 21.45
C ASP A 296 4.18 10.24 21.86
N VAL A 297 3.33 10.61 20.86
CA VAL A 297 1.93 11.01 21.10
C VAL A 297 1.04 9.77 21.05
N PRO A 298 0.42 9.36 22.17
CA PRO A 298 -0.24 8.05 22.27
C PRO A 298 -1.52 7.92 21.44
N GLU A 299 -2.16 9.02 21.06
CA GLU A 299 -3.35 9.06 20.21
C GLU A 299 -3.05 8.83 18.73
N LEU A 300 -1.76 8.81 18.38
CA LEU A 300 -1.30 8.61 17.01
C LEU A 300 -0.70 7.22 16.82
N SER A 301 -0.92 6.63 15.65
CA SER A 301 -0.27 5.38 15.27
C SER A 301 0.56 5.55 14.00
N PHE A 302 1.74 4.93 13.99
CA PHE A 302 2.63 4.87 12.83
C PHE A 302 2.74 3.43 12.36
N ASN A 303 2.32 3.18 11.11
CA ASN A 303 2.31 1.86 10.51
C ASN A 303 3.25 1.86 9.30
N PHE A 304 4.20 0.94 9.31
CA PHE A 304 5.21 0.84 8.27
C PHE A 304 4.94 -0.37 7.39
N PHE A 305 5.01 -0.14 6.09
CA PHE A 305 4.91 -1.17 5.06
C PHE A 305 6.24 -1.33 4.35
N ASP A 306 6.52 -2.54 3.93
CA ASP A 306 7.73 -2.86 3.16
C ASP A 306 7.40 -3.40 1.76
N SER A 307 8.43 -3.75 0.99
CA SER A 307 8.27 -4.29 -0.36
C SER A 307 7.51 -5.63 -0.40
N LYS A 308 7.42 -6.36 0.72
CA LYS A 308 6.69 -7.63 0.79
C LYS A 308 5.18 -7.41 0.87
N ASP A 309 4.75 -6.23 1.32
CA ASP A 309 3.33 -5.84 1.41
C ASP A 309 2.76 -5.38 0.05
N ILE A 310 3.58 -5.31 -1.00
CA ILE A 310 3.15 -4.84 -2.31
C ILE A 310 2.18 -5.85 -2.92
N VAL A 311 0.93 -5.40 -3.08
CA VAL A 311 -0.17 -6.16 -3.70
C VAL A 311 -0.32 -5.66 -5.13
N ARG A 312 0.49 -6.17 -6.03
CA ARG A 312 0.46 -5.82 -7.47
C ARG A 312 0.78 -7.05 -8.31
N HIS A 313 0.56 -6.89 -9.62
CA HIS A 313 0.94 -7.92 -10.59
C HIS A 313 2.40 -8.38 -10.37
N PRO A 314 2.71 -9.69 -10.37
CA PRO A 314 4.05 -10.20 -10.05
C PRO A 314 5.19 -9.58 -10.86
N VAL A 315 4.91 -9.20 -12.11
CA VAL A 315 5.89 -8.49 -12.98
C VAL A 315 6.21 -7.12 -12.41
N VAL A 316 5.21 -6.38 -11.88
CA VAL A 316 5.42 -5.05 -11.30
C VAL A 316 6.27 -5.14 -10.04
N ALA A 317 6.02 -6.14 -9.18
CA ALA A 317 6.85 -6.37 -8.00
C ALA A 317 8.32 -6.63 -8.37
N LYS A 318 8.57 -7.44 -9.42
CA LYS A 318 9.93 -7.69 -9.93
C LYS A 318 10.58 -6.44 -10.51
N ILE A 319 9.80 -5.59 -11.20
CA ILE A 319 10.31 -4.32 -11.74
C ILE A 319 10.73 -3.40 -10.60
N VAL A 320 9.88 -3.21 -9.59
CA VAL A 320 10.20 -2.38 -8.43
C VAL A 320 11.46 -2.89 -7.74
N GLN A 321 11.54 -4.18 -7.45
CA GLN A 321 12.72 -4.79 -6.83
C GLN A 321 14.01 -4.57 -7.65
N ALA A 322 13.93 -4.64 -8.98
CA ALA A 322 15.09 -4.39 -9.85
C ALA A 322 15.56 -2.93 -9.76
N TYR A 323 14.62 -1.97 -9.70
CA TYR A 323 14.95 -0.56 -9.49
C TYR A 323 15.54 -0.30 -8.12
N ASP A 324 14.96 -0.86 -7.04
CA ASP A 324 15.49 -0.71 -5.68
C ASP A 324 16.94 -1.20 -5.56
N ILE A 325 17.26 -2.34 -6.19
CA ILE A 325 18.64 -2.88 -6.23
C ILE A 325 19.56 -1.93 -6.99
N TRP A 326 19.14 -1.46 -8.15
CA TRP A 326 19.95 -0.55 -8.97
C TRP A 326 20.21 0.79 -8.28
N GLU A 327 19.20 1.37 -7.63
CA GLU A 327 19.33 2.63 -6.87
C GLU A 327 20.31 2.48 -5.69
N ALA A 328 20.23 1.36 -4.95
CA ALA A 328 21.15 1.08 -3.87
C ALA A 328 22.60 0.94 -4.37
N GLU A 329 22.82 0.27 -5.50
CA GLU A 329 24.14 0.15 -6.12
C GLU A 329 24.66 1.50 -6.64
N ASP A 330 23.77 2.33 -7.20
CA ASP A 330 24.14 3.66 -7.70
C ASP A 330 24.51 4.61 -6.55
N GLU A 331 23.78 4.58 -5.43
CA GLU A 331 24.12 5.35 -4.22
C GLU A 331 25.52 5.00 -3.71
N ILE A 332 25.87 3.70 -3.63
CA ILE A 332 27.19 3.24 -3.23
C ILE A 332 28.26 3.77 -4.20
N ARG A 333 27.99 3.69 -5.50
CA ARG A 333 28.89 4.20 -6.55
C ARG A 333 29.09 5.71 -6.45
N GLN A 334 28.02 6.47 -6.21
CA GLN A 334 28.08 7.92 -6.04
C GLN A 334 28.85 8.33 -4.77
N GLN A 335 28.72 7.58 -3.70
CA GLN A 335 29.49 7.79 -2.46
C GLN A 335 30.96 7.55 -2.69
N ALA A 336 31.34 6.43 -3.32
CA ALA A 336 32.71 6.11 -3.65
C ALA A 336 33.37 7.19 -4.53
N LEU A 337 32.66 7.67 -5.57
CA LEU A 337 33.13 8.77 -6.41
C LEU A 337 33.32 10.09 -5.65
N LYS A 338 32.46 10.36 -4.67
CA LYS A 338 32.61 11.57 -3.81
C LYS A 338 33.84 11.46 -2.90
N GLU A 339 34.10 10.28 -2.34
CA GLU A 339 35.29 10.03 -1.53
C GLU A 339 36.57 10.12 -2.35
N GLU A 340 36.61 9.50 -3.54
CA GLU A 340 37.74 9.64 -4.46
C GLU A 340 38.04 11.10 -4.80
N ARG A 341 37.02 11.87 -5.16
CA ARG A 341 37.18 13.30 -5.46
C ARG A 341 37.66 14.11 -4.25
N LYS A 342 37.25 13.73 -3.03
CA LYS A 342 37.71 14.37 -1.80
C LYS A 342 39.18 14.07 -1.57
N THR A 343 39.57 12.80 -1.69
CA THR A 343 40.98 12.36 -1.53
C THR A 343 41.90 13.01 -2.57
N GLN A 344 41.49 13.08 -3.83
CA GLN A 344 42.24 13.79 -4.88
C GLN A 344 42.43 15.26 -4.59
N ARG A 345 41.38 15.94 -4.06
CA ARG A 345 41.49 17.35 -3.67
C ARG A 345 42.42 17.57 -2.48
N GLU A 346 42.45 16.66 -1.53
CA GLU A 346 43.36 16.71 -0.39
C GLU A 346 44.80 16.47 -0.82
N LEU A 347 45.05 15.48 -1.68
CA LEU A 347 46.35 15.24 -2.29
C LEU A 347 46.88 16.44 -3.08
N ALA A 348 46.05 17.03 -3.94
CA ALA A 348 46.43 18.21 -4.72
C ALA A 348 46.77 19.42 -3.83
N LYS A 349 46.09 19.57 -2.67
CA LYS A 349 46.43 20.62 -1.69
C LYS A 349 47.81 20.36 -1.02
N LEU A 350 48.07 19.13 -0.65
CA LEU A 350 49.34 18.74 -0.05
C LEU A 350 50.51 18.92 -1.03
N GLU A 351 50.34 18.56 -2.29
CA GLU A 351 51.33 18.77 -3.35
C GLU A 351 51.60 20.26 -3.59
N ALA A 352 50.54 21.08 -3.62
CA ALA A 352 50.71 22.52 -3.75
C ALA A 352 51.39 23.20 -2.55
N GLU A 353 51.17 22.69 -1.34
CA GLU A 353 51.83 23.14 -0.12
C GLU A 353 53.30 22.73 -0.08
N GLN A 354 53.62 21.50 -0.48
CA GLN A 354 55.01 21.03 -0.63
C GLN A 354 55.75 21.83 -1.69
N GLN A 355 55.11 22.17 -2.80
CA GLN A 355 55.72 22.98 -3.87
C GLN A 355 56.04 24.41 -3.41
N LYS A 356 55.16 25.02 -2.61
CA LYS A 356 55.42 26.33 -1.97
C LYS A 356 56.61 26.31 -1.02
N ILE A 357 56.66 25.30 -0.15
CA ILE A 357 57.80 25.13 0.79
C ILE A 357 59.11 24.94 0.03
N TRP A 358 59.08 24.21 -1.09
CA TRP A 358 60.28 24.03 -1.92
C TRP A 358 60.73 25.27 -2.65
N GLU A 359 59.80 26.14 -3.12
CA GLU A 359 60.09 27.43 -3.72
C GLU A 359 60.64 28.41 -2.70
N GLU A 360 60.04 28.51 -1.52
CA GLU A 360 60.55 29.33 -0.41
C GLU A 360 61.96 28.89 0.07
N ALA A 361 62.28 27.62 0.06
CA ALA A 361 63.59 27.09 0.40
C ALA A 361 64.70 27.37 -0.66
N LYS A 362 64.31 27.68 -1.89
CA LYS A 362 65.24 28.07 -2.98
C LYS A 362 65.60 29.53 -2.97
N GLU A 363 64.81 30.40 -2.35
CA GLU A 363 65.04 31.84 -2.26
C GLU A 363 65.88 32.23 -1.03
N LEU A 364 66.18 31.27 -0.14
CA LEU A 364 67.12 31.39 0.97
C LEU A 364 68.49 30.81 0.62
#